data_faf6b336458ebc656a341461eb444b1f
#
_entry.id   faf6b336458ebc656a341461eb444b1f
#
_cell.length_a   1.000
_cell.length_b   1.000
_cell.length_c   1.000
_cell.angle_alpha   90.00
_cell.angle_beta   90.00
_cell.angle_gamma   90.00
#
_symmetry.space_group_name_H-M   'P 1'
#
loop_
_entity.id
_entity.type
_entity.pdbx_description
1 polymer ?
#
loop_
_entity_poly.entity_id
_entity_poly.type
_entity_poly.pdbx_seq_one_letter_code
_entity_poly.pdbx_strand_id
1 'polypeptide(L)'
;MTVSNFYKNIFGTKVYKISVSAGCTCPNRDGTIGFGGCIFCSQAGSGDFVPDSFLEIEQQIEKAKMLLAPKLKNQENVKYIAYFQNFTNTYGDIDKLKNLWFRALSCPDVAGISIATRPDCLSDECLEVISLLAKKTFVQVELGLQSTNEKTAALIRRGYQNQIYFDAVKKLHDVDCKIHVVSHVIFGLPCESECDMLKTVFDVVNAKSDGIKITNLYVLAQTDLQKMFEKGEYKPLEMEEYFALLKKALKIIPKNIVIHRLTGDPPKKILIAPDWTKNKKLVLSRINNLLSDYE
;
A
#
# COMPACT_ATOMS: atom_id res chain seq x y z
N MET A 1 16.56 -5.53 -1.15
CA MET A 1 16.89 -4.09 -0.93
C MET A 1 15.77 -3.44 -0.14
N THR A 2 16.05 -2.61 0.87
CA THR A 2 15.02 -1.85 1.59
C THR A 2 14.61 -0.59 0.81
N VAL A 3 13.37 -0.13 1.04
CA VAL A 3 12.85 1.10 0.38
C VAL A 3 13.69 2.34 0.70
N SER A 4 14.29 2.42 1.89
CA SER A 4 15.16 3.54 2.26
C SER A 4 16.41 3.62 1.38
N ASN A 5 17.06 2.47 1.15
CA ASN A 5 18.23 2.37 0.28
C ASN A 5 17.84 2.61 -1.19
N PHE A 6 16.70 2.08 -1.61
CA PHE A 6 16.17 2.29 -2.95
C PHE A 6 15.94 3.77 -3.26
N TYR A 7 15.22 4.50 -2.40
CA TYR A 7 15.01 5.93 -2.60
C TYR A 7 16.31 6.74 -2.53
N LYS A 8 17.23 6.38 -1.63
CA LYS A 8 18.54 7.05 -1.56
C LYS A 8 19.32 6.90 -2.87
N ASN A 9 19.24 5.73 -3.50
CA ASN A 9 19.89 5.50 -4.79
C ASN A 9 19.29 6.33 -5.94
N ILE A 10 17.96 6.54 -5.92
CA ILE A 10 17.27 7.34 -6.96
C ILE A 10 17.46 8.84 -6.75
N PHE A 11 17.30 9.33 -5.53
CA PHE A 11 17.19 10.75 -5.25
C PHE A 11 18.47 11.37 -4.67
N GLY A 12 19.48 10.56 -4.34
CA GLY A 12 20.72 11.02 -3.69
C GLY A 12 20.56 11.53 -2.26
N THR A 13 19.33 11.57 -1.74
CA THR A 13 18.99 12.08 -0.41
C THR A 13 17.91 11.25 0.24
N LYS A 14 17.57 11.59 1.48
CA LYS A 14 16.50 10.95 2.21
C LYS A 14 15.13 11.41 1.71
N VAL A 15 14.25 10.45 1.47
CA VAL A 15 12.90 10.70 0.95
C VAL A 15 11.86 10.18 1.92
N TYR A 16 10.81 10.97 2.13
CA TYR A 16 9.66 10.59 2.94
C TYR A 16 8.39 10.56 2.10
N LYS A 17 7.59 9.52 2.27
CA LYS A 17 6.23 9.50 1.75
C LYS A 17 5.32 10.34 2.65
N ILE A 18 4.61 11.27 2.06
CA ILE A 18 3.58 12.09 2.72
C ILE A 18 2.22 11.69 2.18
N SER A 19 1.34 11.23 3.07
CA SER A 19 0.01 10.75 2.68
C SER A 19 -0.93 11.91 2.38
N VAL A 20 -1.60 11.83 1.23
CA VAL A 20 -2.60 12.78 0.74
C VAL A 20 -3.81 12.03 0.18
N SER A 21 -4.92 12.73 0.01
CA SER A 21 -6.17 12.19 -0.54
C SER A 21 -6.47 12.79 -1.91
N ALA A 22 -6.91 11.94 -2.84
CA ALA A 22 -7.47 12.39 -4.10
C ALA A 22 -8.99 12.67 -4.01
N GLY A 23 -9.62 12.41 -2.87
CA GLY A 23 -11.08 12.50 -2.73
C GLY A 23 -11.83 11.37 -3.46
N CYS A 24 -11.12 10.33 -3.89
CA CYS A 24 -11.72 9.18 -4.56
C CYS A 24 -12.51 8.29 -3.60
N THR A 25 -13.41 7.48 -4.17
CA THR A 25 -14.06 6.35 -3.50
C THR A 25 -13.45 5.02 -3.98
N CYS A 26 -14.17 3.94 -3.80
CA CYS A 26 -13.79 2.61 -4.25
C CYS A 26 -15.03 1.94 -4.90
N PRO A 27 -14.89 1.30 -6.09
CA PRO A 27 -16.02 0.64 -6.76
C PRO A 27 -16.63 -0.49 -5.93
N ASN A 28 -15.90 -0.98 -4.93
CA ASN A 28 -16.38 -1.97 -3.96
C ASN A 28 -17.20 -1.34 -2.81
N ARG A 29 -17.45 -0.03 -2.85
CA ARG A 29 -18.20 0.73 -1.83
C ARG A 29 -19.39 1.50 -2.37
N ASP A 30 -19.30 2.01 -3.59
CA ASP A 30 -20.32 2.88 -4.18
C ASP A 30 -21.39 2.13 -4.97
N GLY A 31 -21.33 0.81 -4.99
CA GLY A 31 -22.29 -0.05 -5.68
C GLY A 31 -21.89 -0.48 -7.09
N THR A 32 -20.78 0.02 -7.62
CA THR A 32 -20.32 -0.36 -8.98
C THR A 32 -19.96 -1.84 -9.05
N ILE A 33 -19.22 -2.35 -8.05
CA ILE A 33 -18.89 -3.79 -7.90
C ILE A 33 -19.58 -4.36 -6.66
N GLY A 34 -19.65 -3.58 -5.58
CA GLY A 34 -20.23 -3.99 -4.31
C GLY A 34 -20.42 -2.83 -3.35
N PHE A 35 -21.04 -3.14 -2.21
CA PHE A 35 -21.27 -2.19 -1.12
C PHE A 35 -20.41 -2.53 0.10
N GLY A 36 -20.05 -1.52 0.89
CA GLY A 36 -19.36 -1.68 2.17
C GLY A 36 -17.86 -1.94 2.07
N GLY A 37 -17.33 -2.28 0.90
CA GLY A 37 -15.90 -2.54 0.70
C GLY A 37 -15.43 -3.93 1.14
N CYS A 38 -14.11 -4.13 1.19
CA CYS A 38 -13.52 -5.36 1.71
C CYS A 38 -13.85 -5.53 3.20
N ILE A 39 -13.98 -6.78 3.67
CA ILE A 39 -14.43 -7.10 5.04
C ILE A 39 -13.58 -6.49 6.15
N PHE A 40 -12.33 -6.14 5.87
CA PHE A 40 -11.35 -5.59 6.83
C PHE A 40 -11.14 -4.08 6.69
N CYS A 41 -11.73 -3.44 5.66
CA CYS A 41 -11.44 -2.06 5.33
C CYS A 41 -12.23 -1.09 6.20
N SER A 42 -11.54 -0.18 6.93
CA SER A 42 -12.19 0.86 7.72
C SER A 42 -13.01 1.82 6.84
N GLN A 43 -13.87 2.63 7.46
CA GLN A 43 -14.63 3.65 6.73
C GLN A 43 -13.73 4.68 6.04
N ALA A 44 -12.51 4.90 6.55
CA ALA A 44 -11.51 5.78 5.95
C ALA A 44 -10.75 5.17 4.75
N GLY A 45 -11.08 3.93 4.34
CA GLY A 45 -10.47 3.32 3.16
C GLY A 45 -8.95 3.15 3.25
N SER A 46 -8.42 2.74 4.42
CA SER A 46 -6.98 2.69 4.74
C SER A 46 -6.29 4.05 4.81
N GLY A 47 -7.07 5.13 4.92
CA GLY A 47 -6.61 6.53 5.00
C GLY A 47 -6.73 7.15 6.38
N ASP A 48 -6.73 6.38 7.45
CA ASP A 48 -6.92 6.85 8.84
C ASP A 48 -5.91 7.93 9.29
N PHE A 49 -4.82 8.11 8.55
CA PHE A 49 -3.78 9.12 8.79
C PHE A 49 -3.66 10.17 7.67
N VAL A 50 -4.58 10.16 6.71
CA VAL A 50 -4.57 11.09 5.59
C VAL A 50 -5.24 12.40 6.02
N PRO A 51 -4.71 13.58 5.63
CA PRO A 51 -5.39 14.85 5.84
C PRO A 51 -6.78 14.88 5.20
N ASP A 52 -7.63 15.77 5.71
CA ASP A 52 -8.98 15.93 5.21
C ASP A 52 -9.01 16.18 3.69
N SER A 53 -9.79 15.37 2.96
CA SER A 53 -9.93 15.45 1.50
C SER A 53 -10.62 16.71 0.98
N PHE A 54 -11.24 17.50 1.88
CA PHE A 54 -11.81 18.82 1.54
C PHE A 54 -10.76 19.92 1.37
N LEU A 55 -9.51 19.67 1.78
CA LEU A 55 -8.41 20.61 1.60
C LEU A 55 -7.85 20.52 0.19
N GLU A 56 -7.41 21.67 -0.34
CA GLU A 56 -6.62 21.70 -1.57
C GLU A 56 -5.33 20.89 -1.40
N ILE A 57 -4.83 20.30 -2.50
CA ILE A 57 -3.72 19.37 -2.44
C ILE A 57 -2.45 19.99 -1.84
N GLU A 58 -2.20 21.26 -2.12
CA GLU A 58 -1.07 22.02 -1.58
C GLU A 58 -1.17 22.12 -0.07
N GLN A 59 -2.37 22.38 0.46
CA GLN A 59 -2.62 22.44 1.92
C GLN A 59 -2.46 21.08 2.58
N GLN A 60 -2.91 19.99 1.91
CA GLN A 60 -2.70 18.62 2.40
C GLN A 60 -1.21 18.31 2.50
N ILE A 61 -0.42 18.65 1.47
CA ILE A 61 1.03 18.43 1.41
C ILE A 61 1.74 19.21 2.53
N GLU A 62 1.43 20.49 2.71
CA GLU A 62 2.03 21.29 3.78
C GLU A 62 1.68 20.75 5.18
N LYS A 63 0.42 20.38 5.44
CA LYS A 63 0.04 19.71 6.69
C LYS A 63 0.82 18.41 6.93
N ALA A 64 0.97 17.58 5.89
CA ALA A 64 1.70 16.33 6.00
C ALA A 64 3.20 16.55 6.27
N LYS A 65 3.82 17.59 5.66
CA LYS A 65 5.19 18.01 5.96
C LYS A 65 5.34 18.48 7.41
N MET A 66 4.41 19.31 7.91
CA MET A 66 4.41 19.78 9.30
C MET A 66 4.38 18.61 10.31
N LEU A 67 3.60 17.55 10.03
CA LEU A 67 3.57 16.35 10.88
C LEU A 67 4.90 15.59 10.92
N LEU A 68 5.73 15.71 9.88
CA LEU A 68 7.06 15.12 9.82
C LEU A 68 8.16 16.02 10.40
N ALA A 69 7.96 17.33 10.44
CA ALA A 69 8.95 18.31 10.86
C ALA A 69 9.69 17.96 12.17
N PRO A 70 9.00 17.45 13.24
CA PRO A 70 9.70 17.04 14.46
C PRO A 70 10.72 15.92 14.27
N LYS A 71 10.54 15.07 13.25
CA LYS A 71 11.46 13.97 12.93
C LYS A 71 12.62 14.39 12.04
N LEU A 72 12.55 15.61 11.47
CA LEU A 72 13.49 16.13 10.47
C LEU A 72 14.48 17.14 11.03
N LYS A 73 14.46 17.42 12.33
CA LYS A 73 15.22 18.51 13.02
C LYS A 73 16.71 18.66 12.64
N ASN A 74 17.33 17.63 12.07
CA ASN A 74 18.76 17.63 11.69
C ASN A 74 18.98 17.08 10.26
N GLN A 75 17.98 17.20 9.37
CA GLN A 75 18.08 16.67 8.02
C GLN A 75 17.88 17.81 7.02
N GLU A 76 18.92 18.05 6.24
CA GLU A 76 18.90 18.99 5.12
C GLU A 76 18.53 18.29 3.80
N ASN A 77 18.01 19.02 2.84
CA ASN A 77 17.70 18.54 1.49
C ASN A 77 16.74 17.34 1.43
N VAL A 78 15.77 17.29 2.34
CA VAL A 78 14.74 16.23 2.36
C VAL A 78 13.83 16.39 1.14
N LYS A 79 13.54 15.26 0.47
CA LYS A 79 12.55 15.19 -0.60
C LYS A 79 11.33 14.41 -0.16
N TYR A 80 10.21 14.66 -0.84
CA TYR A 80 8.94 14.01 -0.52
C TYR A 80 8.38 13.29 -1.75
N ILE A 81 7.67 12.18 -1.48
CA ILE A 81 6.80 11.53 -2.46
C ILE A 81 5.37 11.77 -1.99
N ALA A 82 4.56 12.44 -2.80
CA ALA A 82 3.13 12.60 -2.55
C ALA A 82 2.44 11.25 -2.73
N TYR A 83 1.92 10.71 -1.65
CA TYR A 83 1.35 9.36 -1.60
C TYR A 83 -0.17 9.42 -1.48
N PHE A 84 -0.84 9.19 -2.58
CA PHE A 84 -2.30 9.03 -2.65
C PHE A 84 -2.66 7.65 -2.12
N GLN A 85 -3.06 7.60 -0.86
CA GLN A 85 -3.12 6.36 -0.09
C GLN A 85 -4.51 5.77 0.07
N ASN A 86 -5.51 6.59 0.38
CA ASN A 86 -6.86 6.13 0.74
C ASN A 86 -7.68 5.73 -0.47
N PHE A 87 -8.52 4.71 -0.32
CA PHE A 87 -9.43 4.21 -1.35
C PHE A 87 -8.72 3.80 -2.66
N THR A 88 -9.28 4.18 -3.82
CA THR A 88 -8.80 3.78 -5.16
C THR A 88 -8.47 5.03 -5.96
N ASN A 89 -7.22 5.44 -5.96
CA ASN A 89 -6.81 6.77 -6.44
C ASN A 89 -6.67 6.89 -7.97
N THR A 90 -7.16 5.91 -8.71
CA THR A 90 -7.32 5.95 -10.18
C THR A 90 -8.80 5.82 -10.58
N TYR A 91 -9.70 5.75 -9.58
CA TYR A 91 -11.13 5.57 -9.78
C TYR A 91 -11.86 6.91 -9.64
N GLY A 92 -12.20 7.51 -10.76
CA GLY A 92 -12.87 8.81 -10.83
C GLY A 92 -12.65 9.50 -12.17
N ASP A 93 -12.94 10.79 -12.20
CA ASP A 93 -12.72 11.65 -13.35
C ASP A 93 -11.21 11.83 -13.60
N ILE A 94 -10.73 11.34 -14.74
CA ILE A 94 -9.31 11.28 -15.04
C ILE A 94 -8.69 12.68 -15.23
N ASP A 95 -9.43 13.65 -15.75
CA ASP A 95 -8.93 15.02 -15.94
C ASP A 95 -8.74 15.72 -14.58
N LYS A 96 -9.64 15.47 -13.63
CA LYS A 96 -9.48 15.94 -12.24
C LYS A 96 -8.29 15.28 -11.57
N LEU A 97 -8.13 13.97 -11.71
CA LEU A 97 -7.00 13.23 -11.16
C LEU A 97 -5.67 13.69 -11.76
N LYS A 98 -5.61 13.88 -13.08
CA LYS A 98 -4.46 14.43 -13.78
C LYS A 98 -4.07 15.79 -13.21
N ASN A 99 -5.02 16.71 -13.13
CA ASN A 99 -4.77 18.05 -12.55
C ASN A 99 -4.22 17.94 -11.12
N LEU A 100 -4.86 17.12 -10.29
CA LEU A 100 -4.47 16.92 -8.90
C LEU A 100 -3.05 16.37 -8.76
N TRP A 101 -2.69 15.36 -9.56
CA TRP A 101 -1.34 14.77 -9.51
C TRP A 101 -0.27 15.75 -9.98
N PHE A 102 -0.53 16.53 -11.04
CA PHE A 102 0.41 17.55 -11.51
C PHE A 102 0.54 18.72 -10.53
N ARG A 103 -0.53 19.15 -9.86
CA ARG A 103 -0.48 20.16 -8.79
C ARG A 103 0.33 19.65 -7.60
N ALA A 104 0.13 18.39 -7.18
CA ALA A 104 0.93 17.79 -6.12
C ALA A 104 2.42 17.77 -6.46
N LEU A 105 2.76 17.44 -7.71
CA LEU A 105 4.15 17.44 -8.20
C LEU A 105 4.77 18.84 -8.25
N SER A 106 3.95 19.87 -8.44
CA SER A 106 4.43 21.28 -8.48
C SER A 106 4.73 21.85 -7.10
N CYS A 107 4.36 21.16 -6.03
CA CYS A 107 4.67 21.60 -4.66
C CYS A 107 6.18 21.52 -4.37
N PRO A 108 6.75 22.45 -3.60
CA PRO A 108 8.16 22.45 -3.25
C PRO A 108 8.61 21.11 -2.65
N ASP A 109 9.79 20.64 -3.06
CA ASP A 109 10.44 19.41 -2.58
C ASP A 109 9.69 18.09 -2.83
N VAL A 110 8.55 18.11 -3.54
CA VAL A 110 7.91 16.90 -4.03
C VAL A 110 8.67 16.38 -5.24
N ALA A 111 9.34 15.25 -5.09
CA ALA A 111 10.23 14.66 -6.10
C ALA A 111 9.63 13.40 -6.76
N GLY A 112 8.41 13.04 -6.41
CA GLY A 112 7.73 11.89 -6.98
C GLY A 112 6.30 11.72 -6.49
N ILE A 113 5.59 10.82 -7.14
CA ILE A 113 4.19 10.49 -6.84
C ILE A 113 4.08 8.99 -6.60
N SER A 114 3.31 8.61 -5.59
CA SER A 114 2.92 7.23 -5.32
C SER A 114 1.40 7.13 -5.30
N ILE A 115 0.83 6.25 -6.11
CA ILE A 115 -0.61 6.09 -6.30
C ILE A 115 -1.03 4.70 -5.84
N ALA A 116 -1.78 4.61 -4.72
CA ALA A 116 -2.37 3.35 -4.30
C ALA A 116 -3.71 3.15 -4.99
N THR A 117 -3.87 1.99 -5.62
CA THR A 117 -5.07 1.68 -6.38
C THR A 117 -5.38 0.20 -6.44
N ARG A 118 -6.50 -0.11 -7.04
CA ARG A 118 -6.94 -1.46 -7.41
C ARG A 118 -6.46 -1.79 -8.83
N PRO A 119 -6.03 -3.03 -9.10
CA PRO A 119 -5.62 -3.45 -10.44
C PRO A 119 -6.70 -3.30 -11.51
N ASP A 120 -7.96 -3.48 -11.15
CA ASP A 120 -9.14 -3.36 -12.04
C ASP A 120 -9.59 -1.92 -12.30
N CYS A 121 -8.88 -0.92 -11.77
CA CYS A 121 -9.19 0.50 -11.96
C CYS A 121 -8.07 1.24 -12.72
N LEU A 122 -7.43 0.59 -13.67
CA LEU A 122 -6.43 1.16 -14.56
C LEU A 122 -6.98 1.21 -16.00
N SER A 123 -7.76 2.24 -16.30
CA SER A 123 -8.21 2.48 -17.69
C SER A 123 -7.05 2.94 -18.58
N ASP A 124 -7.23 2.85 -19.88
CA ASP A 124 -6.20 3.25 -20.84
C ASP A 124 -5.88 4.74 -20.71
N GLU A 125 -6.88 5.60 -20.50
CA GLU A 125 -6.69 7.03 -20.24
C GLU A 125 -5.91 7.28 -18.96
N CYS A 126 -6.16 6.48 -17.91
CA CYS A 126 -5.41 6.57 -16.66
C CYS A 126 -3.94 6.18 -16.88
N LEU A 127 -3.69 5.11 -17.65
CA LEU A 127 -2.33 4.67 -18.01
C LEU A 127 -1.59 5.73 -18.82
N GLU A 128 -2.26 6.42 -19.74
CA GLU A 128 -1.67 7.54 -20.49
C GLU A 128 -1.22 8.68 -19.55
N VAL A 129 -2.05 9.05 -18.58
CA VAL A 129 -1.70 10.10 -17.60
C VAL A 129 -0.53 9.66 -16.72
N ILE A 130 -0.51 8.39 -16.27
CA ILE A 130 0.60 7.82 -15.51
C ILE A 130 1.90 7.84 -16.33
N SER A 131 1.84 7.53 -17.63
CA SER A 131 2.97 7.64 -18.55
C SER A 131 3.50 9.08 -18.66
N LEU A 132 2.60 10.05 -18.76
CA LEU A 132 2.98 11.48 -18.80
C LEU A 132 3.68 11.91 -17.50
N LEU A 133 3.26 11.40 -16.36
CA LEU A 133 3.92 11.63 -15.07
C LEU A 133 5.30 10.95 -15.04
N ALA A 134 5.42 9.71 -15.49
CA ALA A 134 6.68 8.95 -15.48
C ALA A 134 7.79 9.60 -16.33
N LYS A 135 7.40 10.33 -17.39
CA LYS A 135 8.34 11.15 -18.18
C LYS A 135 8.88 12.37 -17.45
N LYS A 136 8.23 12.81 -16.37
CA LYS A 136 8.60 14.04 -15.64
C LYS A 136 9.21 13.75 -14.26
N THR A 137 8.84 12.66 -13.63
CA THR A 137 9.19 12.37 -12.24
C THR A 137 9.21 10.89 -11.94
N PHE A 138 9.67 10.53 -10.75
CA PHE A 138 9.50 9.18 -10.23
C PHE A 138 8.03 8.89 -9.95
N VAL A 139 7.52 7.82 -10.55
CA VAL A 139 6.15 7.34 -10.34
C VAL A 139 6.17 5.95 -9.73
N GLN A 140 5.43 5.78 -8.67
CA GLN A 140 5.17 4.49 -8.02
C GLN A 140 3.68 4.20 -8.04
N VAL A 141 3.31 3.01 -8.51
CA VAL A 141 1.93 2.52 -8.45
C VAL A 141 1.85 1.35 -7.48
N GLU A 142 0.98 1.45 -6.48
CA GLU A 142 0.81 0.44 -5.45
C GLU A 142 -0.49 -0.32 -5.67
N LEU A 143 -0.38 -1.58 -6.06
CA LEU A 143 -1.50 -2.44 -6.41
C LEU A 143 -1.99 -3.26 -5.23
N GLY A 144 -3.26 -3.13 -4.90
CA GLY A 144 -3.89 -3.90 -3.82
C GLY A 144 -4.24 -5.32 -4.24
N LEU A 145 -3.31 -6.27 -4.17
CA LEU A 145 -3.53 -7.69 -4.47
C LEU A 145 -4.16 -8.46 -3.30
N GLN A 146 -3.65 -8.25 -2.12
CA GLN A 146 -3.92 -8.90 -0.84
C GLN A 146 -3.53 -10.39 -0.81
N SER A 147 -4.09 -11.22 -1.68
CA SER A 147 -3.84 -12.66 -1.81
C SER A 147 -4.06 -13.15 -3.24
N THR A 148 -3.39 -14.22 -3.63
CA THR A 148 -3.67 -14.96 -4.87
C THR A 148 -4.53 -16.20 -4.65
N ASN A 149 -4.97 -16.49 -3.43
CA ASN A 149 -5.99 -17.49 -3.17
C ASN A 149 -7.37 -16.94 -3.54
N GLU A 150 -7.96 -17.44 -4.65
CA GLU A 150 -9.25 -16.92 -5.16
C GLU A 150 -10.41 -17.13 -4.19
N LYS A 151 -10.39 -18.20 -3.37
CA LYS A 151 -11.41 -18.42 -2.34
C LYS A 151 -11.34 -17.33 -1.26
N THR A 152 -10.13 -17.03 -0.80
CA THR A 152 -9.89 -15.92 0.12
C THR A 152 -10.24 -14.58 -0.52
N ALA A 153 -9.85 -14.35 -1.77
CA ALA A 153 -10.18 -13.13 -2.51
C ALA A 153 -11.69 -12.89 -2.60
N ALA A 154 -12.48 -13.94 -2.83
CA ALA A 154 -13.93 -13.88 -2.82
C ALA A 154 -14.48 -13.59 -1.40
N LEU A 155 -13.96 -14.30 -0.38
CA LEU A 155 -14.36 -14.12 1.02
C LEU A 155 -14.14 -12.69 1.52
N ILE A 156 -12.98 -12.11 1.21
CA ILE A 156 -12.67 -10.73 1.59
C ILE A 156 -13.35 -9.68 0.70
N ARG A 157 -14.13 -10.11 -0.27
CA ARG A 157 -14.82 -9.23 -1.24
C ARG A 157 -13.86 -8.35 -2.04
N ARG A 158 -12.74 -8.92 -2.51
CA ARG A 158 -11.78 -8.20 -3.35
C ARG A 158 -12.40 -7.70 -4.66
N GLY A 159 -13.27 -8.51 -5.28
CA GLY A 159 -14.12 -8.12 -6.42
C GLY A 159 -13.46 -8.23 -7.80
N TYR A 160 -12.26 -8.82 -7.92
CA TYR A 160 -11.60 -9.12 -9.19
C TYR A 160 -10.75 -10.40 -9.09
N GLN A 161 -10.51 -11.05 -10.24
CA GLN A 161 -9.69 -12.27 -10.35
C GLN A 161 -8.20 -11.95 -10.43
N ASN A 162 -7.35 -12.90 -10.07
CA ASN A 162 -5.89 -12.73 -10.07
C ASN A 162 -5.32 -12.29 -11.42
N GLN A 163 -5.90 -12.74 -12.54
CA GLN A 163 -5.44 -12.38 -13.89
C GLN A 163 -5.43 -10.85 -14.08
N ILE A 164 -6.42 -10.13 -13.54
CA ILE A 164 -6.48 -8.65 -13.60
C ILE A 164 -5.24 -8.02 -12.94
N TYR A 165 -4.76 -8.60 -11.84
CA TYR A 165 -3.54 -8.12 -11.20
C TYR A 165 -2.29 -8.37 -12.07
N PHE A 166 -2.15 -9.56 -12.66
CA PHE A 166 -1.01 -9.87 -13.52
C PHE A 166 -1.00 -8.97 -14.75
N ASP A 167 -2.16 -8.76 -15.36
CA ASP A 167 -2.33 -7.87 -16.51
C ASP A 167 -2.02 -6.41 -16.14
N ALA A 168 -2.42 -5.95 -14.96
CA ALA A 168 -2.15 -4.61 -14.47
C ALA A 168 -0.64 -4.35 -14.29
N VAL A 169 0.10 -5.29 -13.68
CA VAL A 169 1.57 -5.18 -13.56
C VAL A 169 2.21 -5.07 -14.93
N LYS A 170 1.82 -5.98 -15.87
CA LYS A 170 2.33 -5.96 -17.24
C LYS A 170 2.02 -4.63 -17.94
N LYS A 171 0.75 -4.18 -17.92
CA LYS A 171 0.32 -2.91 -18.55
C LYS A 171 1.12 -1.72 -18.05
N LEU A 172 1.36 -1.61 -16.74
CA LEU A 172 2.16 -0.51 -16.17
C LEU A 172 3.60 -0.51 -16.70
N HIS A 173 4.24 -1.66 -16.82
CA HIS A 173 5.59 -1.78 -17.38
C HIS A 173 5.62 -1.55 -18.89
N ASP A 174 4.57 -1.99 -19.61
CA ASP A 174 4.47 -1.75 -21.06
C ASP A 174 4.28 -0.25 -21.39
N VAL A 175 3.63 0.49 -20.51
CA VAL A 175 3.41 1.95 -20.65
C VAL A 175 4.70 2.73 -20.42
N ASP A 176 5.43 2.44 -19.37
CA ASP A 176 6.76 2.97 -19.11
C ASP A 176 7.50 2.06 -18.11
N CYS A 177 8.63 1.50 -18.52
CA CYS A 177 9.42 0.60 -17.68
C CYS A 177 10.06 1.28 -16.44
N LYS A 178 9.96 2.60 -16.32
CA LYS A 178 10.40 3.35 -15.13
C LYS A 178 9.34 3.44 -14.05
N ILE A 179 8.10 3.05 -14.33
CA ILE A 179 7.04 3.00 -13.32
C ILE A 179 7.38 1.90 -12.32
N HIS A 180 7.54 2.29 -11.05
CA HIS A 180 7.85 1.37 -9.97
C HIS A 180 6.57 0.74 -9.42
N VAL A 181 6.31 -0.52 -9.77
CA VAL A 181 5.10 -1.25 -9.39
C VAL A 181 5.32 -1.96 -8.06
N VAL A 182 4.47 -1.68 -7.07
CA VAL A 182 4.54 -2.28 -5.73
C VAL A 182 3.27 -3.06 -5.44
N SER A 183 3.41 -4.31 -5.03
CA SER A 183 2.28 -5.17 -4.68
C SER A 183 2.02 -5.19 -3.19
N HIS A 184 0.76 -4.98 -2.79
CA HIS A 184 0.31 -5.11 -1.42
C HIS A 184 -0.19 -6.52 -1.15
N VAL A 185 0.41 -7.20 -0.19
CA VAL A 185 0.05 -8.53 0.31
C VAL A 185 -0.36 -8.44 1.77
N ILE A 186 -1.36 -9.19 2.16
CA ILE A 186 -1.82 -9.27 3.55
C ILE A 186 -1.66 -10.69 4.05
N PHE A 187 -0.92 -10.89 5.13
CA PHE A 187 -0.80 -12.16 5.84
C PHE A 187 -1.85 -12.28 6.93
N GLY A 188 -2.37 -13.48 7.10
CA GLY A 188 -3.39 -13.79 8.09
C GLY A 188 -4.81 -13.47 7.65
N LEU A 189 -5.10 -13.49 6.34
CA LEU A 189 -6.46 -13.41 5.83
C LEU A 189 -7.28 -14.66 6.27
N PRO A 190 -8.61 -14.54 6.45
CA PRO A 190 -9.43 -15.67 6.86
C PRO A 190 -9.28 -16.88 5.92
N CYS A 191 -9.20 -18.07 6.48
CA CYS A 191 -9.10 -19.35 5.78
C CYS A 191 -7.83 -19.55 4.95
N GLU A 192 -6.77 -18.74 5.15
CA GLU A 192 -5.48 -18.95 4.51
C GLU A 192 -4.55 -19.81 5.35
N SER A 193 -3.92 -20.77 4.69
CA SER A 193 -2.79 -21.51 5.21
C SER A 193 -1.47 -20.75 5.02
N GLU A 194 -0.42 -21.18 5.70
CA GLU A 194 0.95 -20.70 5.43
C GLU A 194 1.32 -20.85 3.95
N CYS A 195 0.94 -21.97 3.33
CA CYS A 195 1.24 -22.23 1.93
C CYS A 195 0.57 -21.20 0.99
N ASP A 196 -0.68 -20.80 1.26
CA ASP A 196 -1.40 -19.79 0.49
C ASP A 196 -0.71 -18.42 0.57
N MET A 197 -0.31 -18.01 1.78
CA MET A 197 0.39 -16.75 2.02
C MET A 197 1.74 -16.71 1.30
N LEU A 198 2.54 -17.78 1.40
CA LEU A 198 3.83 -17.88 0.72
C LEU A 198 3.69 -18.01 -0.80
N LYS A 199 2.66 -18.71 -1.28
CA LYS A 199 2.32 -18.75 -2.70
C LYS A 199 2.01 -17.35 -3.24
N THR A 200 1.27 -16.53 -2.50
CA THR A 200 1.01 -15.14 -2.89
C THR A 200 2.30 -14.34 -3.08
N VAL A 201 3.29 -14.50 -2.19
CA VAL A 201 4.59 -13.86 -2.36
C VAL A 201 5.31 -14.35 -3.60
N PHE A 202 5.31 -15.68 -3.86
CA PHE A 202 5.89 -16.29 -5.05
C PHE A 202 5.22 -15.75 -6.32
N ASP A 203 3.91 -15.64 -6.35
CA ASP A 203 3.15 -15.12 -7.49
C ASP A 203 3.48 -13.62 -7.75
N VAL A 204 3.69 -12.80 -6.71
CA VAL A 204 4.16 -11.41 -6.84
C VAL A 204 5.56 -11.34 -7.47
N VAL A 205 6.46 -12.24 -7.07
CA VAL A 205 7.82 -12.35 -7.68
C VAL A 205 7.71 -12.71 -9.15
N ASN A 206 6.88 -13.71 -9.50
CA ASN A 206 6.67 -14.15 -10.88
C ASN A 206 5.99 -13.10 -11.76
N ALA A 207 5.12 -12.27 -11.18
CA ALA A 207 4.52 -11.12 -11.86
C ALA A 207 5.53 -10.04 -12.22
N LYS A 208 6.79 -10.14 -11.73
CA LYS A 208 7.84 -9.14 -11.89
C LYS A 208 7.50 -7.78 -11.27
N SER A 209 6.75 -7.78 -10.16
CA SER A 209 6.55 -6.56 -9.38
C SER A 209 7.90 -6.03 -8.87
N ASP A 210 8.14 -4.72 -8.96
CA ASP A 210 9.41 -4.11 -8.56
C ASP A 210 9.58 -4.02 -7.05
N GLY A 211 8.45 -3.99 -6.35
CA GLY A 211 8.43 -3.91 -4.90
C GLY A 211 7.28 -4.67 -4.26
N ILE A 212 7.42 -4.94 -2.98
CA ILE A 212 6.41 -5.64 -2.20
C ILE A 212 6.18 -4.94 -0.85
N LYS A 213 4.91 -4.87 -0.45
CA LYS A 213 4.48 -4.56 0.92
C LYS A 213 3.77 -5.78 1.49
N ILE A 214 4.26 -6.30 2.61
CA ILE A 214 3.59 -7.37 3.36
C ILE A 214 3.10 -6.76 4.66
N THR A 215 1.80 -6.86 4.91
CA THR A 215 1.19 -6.39 6.15
C THR A 215 0.46 -7.53 6.83
N ASN A 216 0.43 -7.53 8.16
CA ASN A 216 -0.46 -8.41 8.90
C ASN A 216 -1.89 -7.88 8.83
N LEU A 217 -2.86 -8.77 8.76
CA LEU A 217 -4.26 -8.40 8.93
C LEU A 217 -4.52 -7.99 10.39
N TYR A 218 -5.33 -6.96 10.57
CA TYR A 218 -5.82 -6.55 11.88
C TYR A 218 -7.33 -6.30 11.85
N VAL A 219 -7.95 -6.56 12.96
CA VAL A 219 -9.39 -6.37 13.18
C VAL A 219 -9.63 -4.94 13.63
N LEU A 220 -10.38 -4.19 12.84
CA LEU A 220 -10.78 -2.82 13.16
C LEU A 220 -12.26 -2.79 13.57
N ALA A 221 -12.59 -1.84 14.43
CA ALA A 221 -13.99 -1.59 14.81
C ALA A 221 -14.84 -1.21 13.59
N GLN A 222 -16.10 -1.60 13.61
CA GLN A 222 -17.11 -1.33 12.57
C GLN A 222 -16.80 -2.01 11.22
N THR A 223 -16.03 -3.11 11.20
CA THR A 223 -15.78 -3.93 10.02
C THR A 223 -16.52 -5.27 10.09
N ASP A 224 -16.77 -5.91 8.95
CA ASP A 224 -17.34 -7.25 8.96
C ASP A 224 -16.35 -8.28 9.52
N LEU A 225 -15.05 -8.02 9.40
CA LEU A 225 -14.03 -8.85 10.04
C LEU A 225 -14.13 -8.82 11.58
N GLN A 226 -14.54 -7.68 12.18
CA GLN A 226 -14.86 -7.63 13.61
C GLN A 226 -15.94 -8.62 13.97
N LYS A 227 -17.03 -8.68 13.19
CA LYS A 227 -18.14 -9.60 13.44
C LYS A 227 -17.69 -11.07 13.38
N MET A 228 -16.81 -11.42 12.43
CA MET A 228 -16.22 -12.76 12.33
C MET A 228 -15.34 -13.08 13.54
N PHE A 229 -14.54 -12.09 13.98
CA PHE A 229 -13.67 -12.24 15.16
C PHE A 229 -14.49 -12.46 16.44
N GLU A 230 -15.54 -11.67 16.67
CA GLU A 230 -16.43 -11.78 17.85
C GLU A 230 -17.19 -13.11 17.90
N LYS A 231 -17.52 -13.69 16.74
CA LYS A 231 -18.14 -15.01 16.64
C LYS A 231 -17.14 -16.18 16.75
N GLY A 232 -15.83 -15.90 16.83
CA GLY A 232 -14.80 -16.94 16.82
C GLY A 232 -14.56 -17.59 15.45
N GLU A 233 -15.11 -17.00 14.37
CA GLU A 233 -14.95 -17.47 12.98
C GLU A 233 -13.59 -17.03 12.37
N TYR A 234 -12.91 -16.11 13.02
CA TYR A 234 -11.59 -15.61 12.61
C TYR A 234 -10.68 -15.38 13.82
N LYS A 235 -9.41 -15.77 13.70
CA LYS A 235 -8.36 -15.49 14.67
C LYS A 235 -7.17 -14.82 13.94
N PRO A 236 -6.71 -13.63 14.36
CA PRO A 236 -5.52 -12.99 13.79
C PRO A 236 -4.26 -13.76 14.16
N LEU A 237 -3.22 -13.63 13.33
CA LEU A 237 -1.91 -14.21 13.60
C LEU A 237 -1.30 -13.66 14.90
N GLU A 238 -0.72 -14.54 15.68
CA GLU A 238 0.14 -14.16 16.78
C GLU A 238 1.46 -13.57 16.26
N MET A 239 2.14 -12.78 17.09
CA MET A 239 3.37 -12.09 16.68
C MET A 239 4.44 -13.07 16.19
N GLU A 240 4.64 -14.19 16.88
CA GLU A 240 5.66 -15.18 16.51
C GLU A 240 5.33 -15.88 15.18
N GLU A 241 4.05 -16.20 14.96
CA GLU A 241 3.57 -16.78 13.70
C GLU A 241 3.84 -15.83 12.53
N TYR A 242 3.51 -14.54 12.71
CA TYR A 242 3.73 -13.52 11.69
C TYR A 242 5.22 -13.37 11.33
N PHE A 243 6.08 -13.29 12.34
CA PHE A 243 7.52 -13.15 12.11
C PHE A 243 8.16 -14.41 11.51
N ALA A 244 7.67 -15.60 11.88
CA ALA A 244 8.10 -16.85 11.23
C ALA A 244 7.73 -16.88 9.75
N LEU A 245 6.52 -16.43 9.41
CA LEU A 245 6.07 -16.30 8.00
C LEU A 245 6.90 -15.26 7.24
N LEU A 246 7.17 -14.09 7.82
CA LEU A 246 8.03 -13.08 7.19
C LEU A 246 9.42 -13.63 6.87
N LYS A 247 10.02 -14.38 7.81
CA LYS A 247 11.33 -15.00 7.59
C LYS A 247 11.32 -15.97 6.40
N LYS A 248 10.24 -16.74 6.23
CA LYS A 248 10.04 -17.63 5.08
C LYS A 248 9.82 -16.84 3.79
N ALA A 249 8.99 -15.80 3.82
CA ALA A 249 8.72 -14.92 2.68
C ALA A 249 9.98 -14.23 2.16
N LEU A 250 10.83 -13.73 3.06
CA LEU A 250 12.11 -13.10 2.69
C LEU A 250 13.06 -14.03 1.93
N LYS A 251 12.97 -15.36 2.14
CA LYS A 251 13.75 -16.33 1.37
C LYS A 251 13.25 -16.52 -0.07
N ILE A 252 11.97 -16.19 -0.32
CA ILE A 252 11.35 -16.29 -1.65
C ILE A 252 11.63 -15.01 -2.47
N ILE A 253 11.68 -13.83 -1.78
CA ILE A 253 11.84 -12.55 -2.45
C ILE A 253 13.29 -12.36 -2.90
N PRO A 254 13.56 -12.19 -4.21
CA PRO A 254 14.91 -11.97 -4.71
C PRO A 254 15.41 -10.55 -4.38
N LYS A 255 16.72 -10.35 -4.36
CA LYS A 255 17.37 -9.09 -3.94
C LYS A 255 17.04 -7.86 -4.82
N ASN A 256 16.60 -8.06 -6.04
CA ASN A 256 16.16 -7.00 -6.95
C ASN A 256 14.76 -6.47 -6.66
N ILE A 257 13.93 -7.18 -5.91
CA ILE A 257 12.62 -6.66 -5.46
C ILE A 257 12.79 -5.80 -4.20
N VAL A 258 12.21 -4.61 -4.22
CA VAL A 258 12.30 -3.66 -3.12
C VAL A 258 11.29 -4.00 -2.03
N ILE A 259 11.76 -4.15 -0.80
CA ILE A 259 10.90 -4.34 0.36
C ILE A 259 10.46 -2.97 0.86
N HIS A 260 9.21 -2.61 0.58
CA HIS A 260 8.64 -1.34 0.97
C HIS A 260 8.17 -1.32 2.42
N ARG A 261 7.59 -2.44 2.88
CA ARG A 261 7.03 -2.54 4.21
C ARG A 261 6.82 -3.99 4.63
N LEU A 262 7.06 -4.30 5.90
CA LEU A 262 6.84 -5.62 6.51
C LEU A 262 5.92 -5.57 7.73
N THR A 263 5.06 -4.58 7.86
CA THR A 263 4.06 -4.49 8.95
C THR A 263 2.95 -3.51 8.59
N GLY A 264 1.78 -3.69 9.15
CA GLY A 264 0.74 -2.67 9.17
C GLY A 264 1.02 -1.57 10.21
N ASP A 265 0.31 -0.47 10.11
CA ASP A 265 0.26 0.60 11.12
C ASP A 265 -1.22 0.88 11.41
N PRO A 266 -1.85 0.07 12.26
CA PRO A 266 -3.29 0.17 12.49
C PRO A 266 -3.63 1.44 13.29
N PRO A 267 -4.80 2.06 13.01
CA PRO A 267 -5.28 3.19 13.79
C PRO A 267 -5.65 2.72 15.21
N LYS A 268 -4.83 3.09 16.19
CA LYS A 268 -4.92 2.59 17.57
C LYS A 268 -6.30 2.77 18.22
N LYS A 269 -7.04 3.82 17.82
CA LYS A 269 -8.35 4.15 18.39
C LYS A 269 -9.44 3.14 18.05
N ILE A 270 -9.33 2.49 16.90
CA ILE A 270 -10.32 1.52 16.40
C ILE A 270 -9.74 0.11 16.24
N LEU A 271 -8.49 -0.12 16.66
CA LEU A 271 -7.88 -1.44 16.63
C LEU A 271 -8.44 -2.33 17.74
N ILE A 272 -8.98 -3.48 17.35
CA ILE A 272 -9.48 -4.53 18.26
C ILE A 272 -8.41 -5.61 18.46
N ALA A 273 -7.84 -6.14 17.38
CA ALA A 273 -6.85 -7.23 17.42
C ALA A 273 -5.93 -7.19 16.17
N PRO A 274 -4.73 -7.77 16.24
CA PRO A 274 -4.06 -8.30 17.43
C PRO A 274 -3.35 -7.19 18.23
N ASP A 275 -3.29 -7.35 19.54
CA ASP A 275 -2.74 -6.35 20.45
C ASP A 275 -1.24 -6.07 20.28
N TRP A 276 -0.48 -7.07 19.84
CA TRP A 276 0.97 -6.92 19.66
C TRP A 276 1.33 -5.81 18.66
N THR A 277 0.44 -5.48 17.71
CA THR A 277 0.66 -4.40 16.73
C THR A 277 0.68 -3.00 17.35
N LYS A 278 0.13 -2.82 18.56
CA LYS A 278 0.19 -1.57 19.33
C LYS A 278 1.60 -1.23 19.78
N ASN A 279 2.46 -2.25 19.96
CA ASN A 279 3.87 -2.06 20.36
C ASN A 279 4.78 -1.83 19.15
N LYS A 280 4.62 -0.67 18.51
CA LYS A 280 5.36 -0.29 17.30
C LYS A 280 6.89 -0.38 17.46
N LYS A 281 7.43 -0.07 18.64
CA LYS A 281 8.89 -0.14 18.89
C LYS A 281 9.40 -1.57 18.79
N LEU A 282 8.71 -2.51 19.44
CA LEU A 282 9.08 -3.93 19.40
C LEU A 282 8.97 -4.49 17.99
N VAL A 283 7.87 -4.21 17.31
CA VAL A 283 7.61 -4.67 15.93
C VAL A 283 8.72 -4.17 14.99
N LEU A 284 9.03 -2.88 15.02
CA LEU A 284 10.07 -2.29 14.16
C LEU A 284 11.47 -2.84 14.51
N SER A 285 11.79 -3.05 15.78
CA SER A 285 13.07 -3.66 16.18
C SER A 285 13.22 -5.06 15.58
N ARG A 286 12.17 -5.89 15.68
CA ARG A 286 12.18 -7.25 15.10
C ARG A 286 12.28 -7.25 13.58
N ILE A 287 11.59 -6.31 12.90
CA ILE A 287 11.70 -6.15 11.44
C ILE A 287 13.12 -5.77 11.05
N ASN A 288 13.75 -4.83 11.75
CA ASN A 288 15.12 -4.42 11.45
C ASN A 288 16.10 -5.59 11.60
N ASN A 289 15.93 -6.43 12.61
CA ASN A 289 16.75 -7.64 12.77
C ASN A 289 16.56 -8.62 11.60
N LEU A 290 15.29 -8.85 11.17
CA LEU A 290 15.02 -9.69 9.99
C LEU A 290 15.62 -9.13 8.70
N LEU A 291 15.61 -7.81 8.53
CA LEU A 291 16.15 -7.16 7.34
C LEU A 291 17.69 -7.17 7.34
N SER A 292 18.33 -7.03 8.49
CA SER A 292 19.80 -7.16 8.60
C SER A 292 20.28 -8.57 8.22
N ASP A 293 19.50 -9.60 8.55
CA ASP A 293 19.80 -10.98 8.13
C ASP A 293 19.54 -11.21 6.63
N TYR A 294 18.69 -10.38 6.02
CA TYR A 294 18.32 -10.46 4.60
C TYR A 294 19.27 -9.69 3.69
N GLU A 295 19.82 -8.54 4.10
CA GLU A 295 20.76 -7.72 3.31
C GLU A 295 22.13 -8.40 3.16
#